data_21fa719bab2d06bc84ac18a2e413b42c
#
_entry.id   21fa719bab2d06bc84ac18a2e413b42c
#
_cell.length_a   1.000
_cell.length_b   1.000
_cell.length_c   1.000
_cell.angle_alpha   90.00
_cell.angle_beta   90.00
_cell.angle_gamma   90.00
#
_symmetry.space_group_name_H-M   'P 1'
#
loop_
_entity.id
_entity.type
_entity.pdbx_description
1 polymer ?
#
loop_
_entity_poly.entity_id
_entity_poly.type
_entity_poly.pdbx_seq_one_letter_code
_entity_poly.pdbx_strand_id
1 'polypeptide(L)'
;VELNEVGDPFMQDALGCFALAHVLGMPADLIVQGLKEYKGIARRFVIDEVKDSVLVDDYAHHPTAIRLMIDAVRKKYPEKKIVALYKPDRYSRLQYFLDDFAKSLNTADQVCLLDFPKNAVREDETITVTIQDLMDRCPNAILLDVDDASAEKLKELAPAAFVFMSSKDIY
;
A
#
# COMPACT_ATOMS: atom_id res chain seq x y z
N VAL A 1 -3.37 23.61 -8.00
CA VAL A 1 -3.12 22.55 -8.99
C VAL A 1 -4.04 21.40 -8.65
N GLU A 2 -4.82 20.93 -9.59
CA GLU A 2 -5.55 19.67 -9.47
C GLU A 2 -4.61 18.53 -9.88
N LEU A 3 -4.46 17.53 -9.02
CA LEU A 3 -3.71 16.31 -9.30
C LEU A 3 -4.70 15.19 -9.62
N ASN A 4 -4.31 14.25 -10.48
CA ASN A 4 -5.09 13.05 -10.74
C ASN A 4 -5.02 12.05 -9.57
N GLU A 5 -3.94 12.13 -8.79
CA GLU A 5 -3.70 11.29 -7.63
C GLU A 5 -4.29 11.91 -6.35
N VAL A 6 -4.74 11.06 -5.43
CA VAL A 6 -5.39 11.48 -4.18
C VAL A 6 -4.52 11.11 -2.98
N GLY A 7 -4.33 12.07 -2.07
CA GLY A 7 -3.65 11.85 -0.80
C GLY A 7 -2.46 12.77 -0.57
N ASP A 8 -2.15 12.97 0.71
CA ASP A 8 -1.09 13.89 1.13
C ASP A 8 0.30 13.56 0.57
N PRO A 9 0.71 12.28 0.38
CA PRO A 9 1.99 11.95 -0.22
C PRO A 9 2.15 12.48 -1.64
N PHE A 10 1.12 12.32 -2.49
CA PHE A 10 1.16 12.80 -3.88
C PHE A 10 1.19 14.32 -3.96
N MET A 11 0.53 14.99 -3.02
CA MET A 11 0.59 16.44 -2.89
C MET A 11 1.99 16.92 -2.53
N GLN A 12 2.68 16.23 -1.60
CA GLN A 12 4.05 16.55 -1.21
C GLN A 12 5.04 16.29 -2.36
N ASP A 13 4.90 15.18 -3.06
CA ASP A 13 5.72 14.86 -4.24
C ASP A 13 5.53 15.89 -5.35
N ALA A 14 4.30 16.27 -5.65
CA ALA A 14 3.99 17.31 -6.62
C ALA A 14 4.57 18.68 -6.23
N LEU A 15 4.53 19.04 -4.95
CA LEU A 15 5.14 20.26 -4.44
C LEU A 15 6.65 20.23 -4.59
N GLY A 16 7.30 19.10 -4.29
CA GLY A 16 8.73 18.89 -4.49
C GLY A 16 9.12 19.00 -5.96
N CYS A 17 8.38 18.36 -6.86
CA CYS A 17 8.57 18.46 -8.30
C CYS A 17 8.41 19.91 -8.80
N PHE A 18 7.36 20.60 -8.34
CA PHE A 18 7.14 22.01 -8.68
C PHE A 18 8.30 22.88 -8.24
N ALA A 19 8.72 22.77 -6.97
CA ALA A 19 9.79 23.59 -6.41
C ALA A 19 11.10 23.38 -7.18
N LEU A 20 11.47 22.12 -7.44
CA LEU A 20 12.68 21.78 -8.18
C LEU A 20 12.66 22.32 -9.62
N ALA A 21 11.56 22.09 -10.35
CA ALA A 21 11.43 22.55 -11.72
C ALA A 21 11.44 24.09 -11.80
N HIS A 22 10.82 24.77 -10.83
CA HIS A 22 10.83 26.23 -10.76
C HIS A 22 12.23 26.79 -10.50
N VAL A 23 13.00 26.19 -9.58
CA VAL A 23 14.41 26.56 -9.32
C VAL A 23 15.29 26.34 -10.56
N LEU A 24 15.00 25.33 -11.37
CA LEU A 24 15.68 25.05 -12.64
C LEU A 24 15.23 25.98 -13.78
N GLY A 25 14.35 26.95 -13.51
CA GLY A 25 13.96 27.98 -14.47
C GLY A 25 12.79 27.61 -15.37
N MET A 26 12.05 26.52 -15.09
CA MET A 26 10.83 26.21 -15.83
C MET A 26 9.71 27.20 -15.52
N PRO A 27 8.94 27.67 -16.51
CA PRO A 27 7.76 28.49 -16.29
C PRO A 27 6.72 27.75 -15.43
N ALA A 28 6.11 28.46 -14.47
CA ALA A 28 5.18 27.87 -13.53
C ALA A 28 3.93 27.24 -14.18
N ASP A 29 3.45 27.84 -15.25
CA ASP A 29 2.31 27.35 -16.04
C ASP A 29 2.62 25.99 -16.70
N LEU A 30 3.81 25.81 -17.24
CA LEU A 30 4.25 24.53 -17.82
C LEU A 30 4.42 23.46 -16.74
N ILE A 31 4.93 23.82 -15.55
CA ILE A 31 5.03 22.86 -14.42
C ILE A 31 3.63 22.42 -13.98
N VAL A 32 2.71 23.38 -13.84
CA VAL A 32 1.31 23.08 -13.47
C VAL A 32 0.63 22.19 -14.50
N GLN A 33 0.84 22.47 -15.80
CA GLN A 33 0.31 21.65 -16.88
C GLN A 33 0.88 20.22 -16.81
N GLY A 34 2.19 20.06 -16.68
CA GLY A 34 2.82 18.73 -16.57
C GLY A 34 2.33 17.92 -15.36
N LEU A 35 2.16 18.56 -14.20
CA LEU A 35 1.60 17.91 -13.01
C LEU A 35 0.14 17.48 -13.22
N LYS A 36 -0.66 18.27 -13.93
CA LYS A 36 -2.05 17.94 -14.23
C LYS A 36 -2.18 16.82 -15.26
N GLU A 37 -1.27 16.74 -16.23
CA GLU A 37 -1.23 15.69 -17.26
C GLU A 37 -0.60 14.38 -16.78
N TYR A 38 0.06 14.38 -15.64
CA TYR A 38 0.70 13.20 -15.08
C TYR A 38 -0.33 12.12 -14.75
N LYS A 39 -0.09 10.90 -15.25
CA LYS A 39 -1.01 9.76 -15.13
C LYS A 39 -0.58 8.72 -14.09
N GLY A 40 0.38 9.05 -13.24
CA GLY A 40 0.91 8.12 -12.25
C GLY A 40 1.98 7.17 -12.79
N ILE A 41 2.43 6.27 -11.94
CA ILE A 41 3.38 5.19 -12.22
C ILE A 41 2.71 3.86 -11.91
N ALA A 42 3.04 2.82 -12.67
CA ALA A 42 2.58 1.46 -12.37
C ALA A 42 2.88 1.08 -10.90
N ARG A 43 1.93 0.42 -10.26
CA ARG A 43 2.00 0.02 -8.86
C ARG A 43 2.18 1.19 -7.87
N ARG A 44 1.64 2.36 -8.20
CA ARG A 44 1.53 3.51 -7.30
C ARG A 44 0.10 4.01 -7.36
N PHE A 45 -0.72 3.61 -6.39
CA PHE A 45 -2.13 3.96 -6.29
C PHE A 45 -2.93 3.63 -7.56
N VAL A 46 -2.62 2.51 -8.21
CA VAL A 46 -3.38 2.06 -9.37
C VAL A 46 -4.73 1.53 -8.91
N ILE A 47 -5.80 1.98 -9.54
CA ILE A 47 -7.17 1.67 -9.15
C ILE A 47 -7.87 0.96 -10.28
N ASP A 48 -8.45 -0.21 -9.97
CA ASP A 48 -9.34 -0.96 -10.85
C ASP A 48 -10.70 -1.16 -10.15
N GLU A 49 -11.78 -0.78 -10.81
CA GLU A 49 -13.14 -0.97 -10.31
C GLU A 49 -13.71 -2.29 -10.84
N VAL A 50 -14.11 -3.17 -9.92
CA VAL A 50 -14.67 -4.49 -10.25
C VAL A 50 -16.00 -4.66 -9.55
N LYS A 51 -17.09 -4.52 -10.30
CA LYS A 51 -18.46 -4.52 -9.76
C LYS A 51 -18.61 -3.48 -8.64
N ASP A 52 -18.99 -3.94 -7.43
CA ASP A 52 -19.16 -3.08 -6.25
C ASP A 52 -17.89 -2.97 -5.40
N SER A 53 -16.77 -3.51 -5.86
CA SER A 53 -15.48 -3.48 -5.18
C SER A 53 -14.46 -2.64 -5.93
N VAL A 54 -13.41 -2.24 -5.22
CA VAL A 54 -12.29 -1.47 -5.76
C VAL A 54 -11.01 -2.22 -5.43
N LEU A 55 -10.15 -2.40 -6.41
CA LEU A 55 -8.81 -2.97 -6.23
C LEU A 55 -7.81 -1.83 -6.33
N VAL A 56 -6.96 -1.69 -5.34
CA VAL A 56 -5.89 -0.67 -5.30
C VAL A 56 -4.56 -1.40 -5.21
N ASP A 57 -3.70 -1.22 -6.21
CA ASP A 57 -2.32 -1.77 -6.19
C ASP A 57 -1.32 -0.68 -5.87
N ASP A 58 -0.52 -0.92 -4.82
CA ASP A 58 0.52 0.01 -4.40
C ASP A 58 1.80 -0.70 -3.96
N TYR A 59 2.92 -0.06 -4.22
CA TYR A 59 4.25 -0.52 -3.84
C TYR A 59 4.57 -0.30 -2.35
N ALA A 60 3.62 0.16 -1.54
CA ALA A 60 3.79 0.43 -0.11
C ALA A 60 4.32 -0.82 0.63
N HIS A 61 5.46 -0.68 1.28
CA HIS A 61 6.14 -1.76 1.99
C HIS A 61 6.88 -1.26 3.24
N HIS A 62 6.60 -0.04 3.67
CA HIS A 62 7.06 0.57 4.92
C HIS A 62 5.84 1.03 5.74
N PRO A 63 5.84 0.94 7.09
CA PRO A 63 4.68 1.28 7.91
C PRO A 63 4.04 2.63 7.57
N THR A 64 4.86 3.66 7.42
CA THR A 64 4.37 5.00 7.06
C THR A 64 3.63 5.01 5.72
N ALA A 65 4.18 4.34 4.70
CA ALA A 65 3.56 4.26 3.38
C ALA A 65 2.24 3.47 3.42
N ILE A 66 2.21 2.35 4.16
CA ILE A 66 1.01 1.53 4.38
C ILE A 66 -0.10 2.38 5.00
N ARG A 67 0.19 3.08 6.09
CA ARG A 67 -0.79 3.94 6.77
C ARG A 67 -1.32 5.03 5.83
N LEU A 68 -0.44 5.73 5.14
CA LEU A 68 -0.84 6.81 4.22
C LEU A 68 -1.67 6.28 3.05
N MET A 69 -1.38 5.06 2.58
CA MET A 69 -2.15 4.42 1.52
C MET A 69 -3.56 4.05 2.00
N ILE A 70 -3.69 3.41 3.15
CA ILE A 70 -5.00 3.08 3.76
C ILE A 70 -5.81 4.37 3.99
N ASP A 71 -5.18 5.43 4.51
CA ASP A 71 -5.82 6.72 4.74
C ASP A 71 -6.30 7.37 3.42
N ALA A 72 -5.51 7.29 2.35
CA ALA A 72 -5.88 7.81 1.03
C ALA A 72 -7.09 7.07 0.44
N VAL A 73 -7.09 5.73 0.54
CA VAL A 73 -8.22 4.91 0.08
C VAL A 73 -9.48 5.21 0.91
N ARG A 74 -9.37 5.38 2.22
CA ARG A 74 -10.50 5.73 3.09
C ARG A 74 -11.08 7.10 2.76
N LYS A 75 -10.23 8.09 2.45
CA LYS A 75 -10.68 9.42 2.00
C LYS A 75 -11.42 9.35 0.65
N LYS A 76 -10.94 8.50 -0.26
CA LYS A 76 -11.53 8.36 -1.61
C LYS A 76 -12.81 7.53 -1.62
N TYR A 77 -12.90 6.52 -0.75
CA TYR A 77 -14.02 5.56 -0.68
C TYR A 77 -14.53 5.43 0.76
N PRO A 78 -15.10 6.49 1.36
CA PRO A 78 -15.48 6.53 2.78
C PRO A 78 -16.55 5.50 3.17
N GLU A 79 -17.39 5.08 2.21
CA GLU A 79 -18.44 4.08 2.46
C GLU A 79 -17.94 2.64 2.36
N LYS A 80 -16.74 2.41 1.81
CA LYS A 80 -16.28 1.04 1.59
C LYS A 80 -15.48 0.52 2.78
N LYS A 81 -15.72 -0.74 3.13
CA LYS A 81 -14.84 -1.50 4.02
C LYS A 81 -13.46 -1.60 3.38
N ILE A 82 -12.39 -1.33 4.12
CA ILE A 82 -11.02 -1.44 3.64
C ILE A 82 -10.43 -2.78 4.06
N VAL A 83 -10.01 -3.55 3.07
CA VAL A 83 -9.29 -4.82 3.24
C VAL A 83 -7.85 -4.59 2.85
N ALA A 84 -6.94 -4.54 3.82
CA ALA A 84 -5.51 -4.35 3.59
C ALA A 84 -4.85 -5.71 3.35
N LEU A 85 -4.33 -5.93 2.14
CA LEU A 85 -3.51 -7.09 1.80
C LEU A 85 -2.04 -6.69 1.84
N TYR A 86 -1.27 -7.34 2.68
CA TYR A 86 0.14 -7.02 2.85
C TYR A 86 1.03 -8.25 2.75
N LYS A 87 2.04 -8.17 1.89
CA LYS A 87 3.11 -9.17 1.78
C LYS A 87 4.44 -8.53 2.14
N PRO A 88 5.04 -8.89 3.28
CA PRO A 88 6.35 -8.39 3.64
C PRO A 88 7.42 -8.90 2.67
N ASP A 89 8.45 -8.10 2.45
CA ASP A 89 9.55 -8.43 1.52
C ASP A 89 10.86 -8.79 2.22
N ARG A 90 11.05 -8.35 3.47
CA ARG A 90 12.27 -8.56 4.26
C ARG A 90 11.97 -8.78 5.73
N TYR A 91 12.56 -9.82 6.29
CA TYR A 91 12.47 -10.12 7.72
C TYR A 91 13.09 -9.02 8.58
N SER A 92 14.29 -8.54 8.25
CA SER A 92 14.96 -7.46 9.01
C SER A 92 14.12 -6.21 9.13
N ARG A 93 13.40 -5.83 8.05
CA ARG A 93 12.48 -4.68 8.09
C ARG A 93 11.29 -4.96 9.01
N LEU A 94 10.68 -6.14 8.92
CA LEU A 94 9.59 -6.51 9.80
C LEU A 94 10.06 -6.54 11.26
N GLN A 95 11.22 -7.14 11.54
CA GLN A 95 11.78 -7.21 12.90
C GLN A 95 12.02 -5.83 13.51
N TYR A 96 12.54 -4.89 12.72
CA TYR A 96 12.83 -3.54 13.20
C TYR A 96 11.57 -2.70 13.45
N PHE A 97 10.54 -2.87 12.62
CA PHE A 97 9.33 -2.03 12.63
C PHE A 97 8.05 -2.82 12.98
N LEU A 98 8.14 -3.94 13.71
CA LEU A 98 7.02 -4.87 13.90
C LEU A 98 5.76 -4.19 14.45
N ASP A 99 5.91 -3.39 15.52
CA ASP A 99 4.78 -2.68 16.12
C ASP A 99 4.24 -1.55 15.24
N ASP A 100 5.10 -0.90 14.46
CA ASP A 100 4.69 0.15 13.53
C ASP A 100 3.93 -0.44 12.32
N PHE A 101 4.32 -1.63 11.84
CA PHE A 101 3.56 -2.38 10.84
C PHE A 101 2.16 -2.71 11.37
N ALA A 102 2.08 -3.29 12.56
CA ALA A 102 0.81 -3.64 13.18
C ALA A 102 -0.09 -2.40 13.35
N LYS A 103 0.44 -1.30 13.89
CA LYS A 103 -0.32 -0.04 14.04
C LYS A 103 -0.85 0.47 12.70
N SER A 104 -0.03 0.41 11.65
CA SER A 104 -0.41 0.91 10.33
C SER A 104 -1.47 0.04 9.68
N LEU A 105 -1.30 -1.28 9.72
CA LEU A 105 -2.25 -2.25 9.15
C LEU A 105 -3.59 -2.23 9.89
N ASN A 106 -3.59 -2.10 11.22
CA ASN A 106 -4.80 -2.03 12.03
C ASN A 106 -5.66 -0.77 11.80
N THR A 107 -5.23 0.15 10.95
CA THR A 107 -6.10 1.24 10.47
C THR A 107 -7.09 0.78 9.40
N ALA A 108 -6.91 -0.40 8.81
CA ALA A 108 -7.88 -1.05 7.94
C ALA A 108 -8.97 -1.80 8.74
N ASP A 109 -10.09 -2.08 8.09
CA ASP A 109 -11.20 -2.82 8.70
C ASP A 109 -10.95 -4.34 8.75
N GLN A 110 -10.14 -4.83 7.81
CA GLN A 110 -9.67 -6.22 7.73
C GLN A 110 -8.22 -6.24 7.27
N VAL A 111 -7.41 -7.07 7.89
CA VAL A 111 -6.01 -7.32 7.50
C VAL A 111 -5.88 -8.71 6.92
N CYS A 112 -5.26 -8.80 5.74
CA CYS A 112 -4.91 -10.05 5.08
C CYS A 112 -3.39 -10.07 4.90
N LEU A 113 -2.72 -11.03 5.48
CA LEU A 113 -1.27 -11.17 5.43
C LEU A 113 -0.89 -12.33 4.52
N LEU A 114 0.17 -12.15 3.75
CA LEU A 114 0.82 -13.22 3.02
C LEU A 114 2.20 -13.46 3.62
N ASP A 115 2.68 -14.68 3.52
CA ASP A 115 4.00 -15.02 4.06
C ASP A 115 5.13 -14.42 3.19
N PHE A 116 6.31 -14.39 3.75
CA PHE A 116 7.50 -13.89 3.08
C PHE A 116 7.83 -14.66 1.81
N PRO A 117 8.42 -14.01 0.80
CA PRO A 117 8.99 -14.75 -0.32
C PRO A 117 10.16 -15.64 0.17
N LYS A 118 10.34 -16.78 -0.46
CA LYS A 118 11.36 -17.81 -0.08
C LYS A 118 12.80 -17.27 0.02
N ASN A 119 13.09 -16.15 -0.64
CA ASN A 119 14.40 -15.49 -0.65
C ASN A 119 14.42 -14.16 0.15
N ALA A 120 13.57 -14.02 1.15
CA ALA A 120 13.48 -12.80 1.98
C ALA A 120 14.66 -12.66 2.96
N VAL A 121 15.38 -13.75 3.24
CA VAL A 121 16.52 -13.78 4.17
C VAL A 121 17.81 -13.41 3.44
N ARG A 122 18.63 -12.56 4.06
CA ARG A 122 20.04 -12.37 3.68
C ARG A 122 20.92 -13.23 4.58
N GLU A 123 22.03 -13.73 4.05
CA GLU A 123 22.94 -14.67 4.73
C GLU A 123 23.54 -14.13 6.04
N ASP A 124 23.60 -12.82 6.22
CA ASP A 124 24.18 -12.10 7.34
C ASP A 124 23.15 -11.62 8.39
N GLU A 125 21.86 -11.91 8.22
CA GLU A 125 20.79 -11.45 9.11
C GLU A 125 20.46 -12.51 10.17
N THR A 126 20.54 -12.13 11.46
CA THR A 126 19.95 -12.91 12.55
C THR A 126 18.46 -12.62 12.63
N ILE A 127 17.64 -13.56 12.17
CA ILE A 127 16.20 -13.42 12.09
C ILE A 127 15.55 -14.17 13.24
N THR A 128 14.70 -13.45 13.98
CA THR A 128 13.88 -14.02 15.06
C THR A 128 12.38 -13.80 14.84
N VAL A 129 12.02 -12.92 13.90
CA VAL A 129 10.62 -12.56 13.61
C VAL A 129 10.03 -13.48 12.53
N THR A 130 8.76 -13.79 12.68
CA THR A 130 7.94 -14.55 11.73
C THR A 130 6.71 -13.75 11.32
N ILE A 131 5.97 -14.22 10.33
CA ILE A 131 4.67 -13.62 9.99
C ILE A 131 3.66 -13.75 11.14
N GLN A 132 3.79 -14.81 11.96
CA GLN A 132 2.93 -15.01 13.12
C GLN A 132 3.08 -13.88 14.15
N ASP A 133 4.29 -13.36 14.35
CA ASP A 133 4.51 -12.22 15.27
C ASP A 133 3.75 -10.96 14.83
N LEU A 134 3.56 -10.75 13.52
CA LEU A 134 2.74 -9.68 13.00
C LEU A 134 1.24 -10.00 13.13
N MET A 135 0.84 -11.25 12.87
CA MET A 135 -0.54 -11.71 13.05
C MET A 135 -1.00 -11.52 14.50
N ASP A 136 -0.17 -11.87 15.46
CA ASP A 136 -0.49 -11.76 16.89
C ASP A 136 -0.75 -10.30 17.33
N ARG A 137 -0.23 -9.34 16.57
CA ARG A 137 -0.45 -7.89 16.78
C ARG A 137 -1.60 -7.30 15.96
N CYS A 138 -2.18 -8.10 15.08
CA CYS A 138 -3.30 -7.70 14.23
C CYS A 138 -4.51 -8.60 14.53
N PRO A 139 -5.41 -8.22 15.48
CA PRO A 139 -6.47 -9.09 15.97
C PRO A 139 -7.41 -9.65 14.90
N ASN A 140 -7.57 -8.92 13.80
CA ASN A 140 -8.44 -9.30 12.68
C ASN A 140 -7.64 -9.82 11.48
N ALA A 141 -6.35 -10.20 11.66
CA ALA A 141 -5.56 -10.68 10.55
C ALA A 141 -5.92 -12.12 10.17
N ILE A 142 -5.97 -12.37 8.87
CA ILE A 142 -6.03 -13.72 8.30
C ILE A 142 -4.78 -13.95 7.45
N LEU A 143 -4.22 -15.15 7.53
CA LEU A 143 -3.12 -15.56 6.66
C LEU A 143 -3.69 -16.12 5.35
N LEU A 144 -3.15 -15.64 4.25
CA LEU A 144 -3.50 -16.07 2.90
C LEU A 144 -2.26 -16.60 2.17
N ASP A 145 -2.50 -17.48 1.23
CA ASP A 145 -1.53 -17.92 0.24
C ASP A 145 -1.87 -17.34 -1.15
N VAL A 146 -0.98 -17.51 -2.12
CA VAL A 146 -1.25 -17.15 -3.51
C VAL A 146 -1.88 -18.36 -4.19
N ASP A 147 -3.16 -18.59 -3.91
CA ASP A 147 -3.95 -19.73 -4.41
C ASP A 147 -5.43 -19.38 -4.60
N ASP A 148 -6.16 -20.30 -5.27
CA ASP A 148 -7.60 -20.12 -5.52
C ASP A 148 -8.42 -20.10 -4.22
N ALA A 149 -8.00 -20.83 -3.19
CA ALA A 149 -8.71 -20.87 -1.91
C ALA A 149 -8.67 -19.52 -1.20
N SER A 150 -7.54 -18.83 -1.26
CA SER A 150 -7.38 -17.47 -0.73
C SER A 150 -8.17 -16.46 -1.57
N ALA A 151 -8.24 -16.64 -2.89
CA ALA A 151 -9.06 -15.80 -3.76
C ALA A 151 -10.56 -15.93 -3.41
N GLU A 152 -11.06 -17.13 -3.10
CA GLU A 152 -12.45 -17.32 -2.64
C GLU A 152 -12.70 -16.62 -1.29
N LYS A 153 -11.77 -16.71 -0.32
CA LYS A 153 -11.88 -15.97 0.95
C LYS A 153 -11.95 -14.46 0.74
N LEU A 154 -11.18 -13.92 -0.22
CA LEU A 154 -11.26 -12.50 -0.56
C LEU A 154 -12.62 -12.13 -1.17
N LYS A 155 -13.21 -12.99 -1.99
CA LYS A 155 -14.57 -12.78 -2.54
C LYS A 155 -15.62 -12.68 -1.45
N GLU A 156 -15.49 -13.44 -0.35
CA GLU A 156 -16.41 -13.38 0.79
C GLU A 156 -16.33 -12.03 1.54
N LEU A 157 -15.23 -11.30 1.41
CA LEU A 157 -15.06 -9.97 2.01
C LEU A 157 -15.67 -8.84 1.17
N ALA A 158 -16.08 -9.13 -0.07
CA ALA A 158 -16.72 -8.15 -0.96
C ALA A 158 -18.17 -7.84 -0.51
N PRO A 159 -18.68 -6.61 -0.78
CA PRO A 159 -18.04 -5.51 -1.45
C PRO A 159 -17.07 -4.75 -0.54
N ALA A 160 -15.88 -4.40 -1.04
CA ALA A 160 -14.83 -3.73 -0.28
C ALA A 160 -13.85 -2.95 -1.19
N ALA A 161 -13.00 -2.13 -0.58
CA ALA A 161 -11.79 -1.61 -1.19
C ALA A 161 -10.61 -2.49 -0.76
N PHE A 162 -10.11 -3.29 -1.67
CA PHE A 162 -8.97 -4.18 -1.47
C PHE A 162 -7.67 -3.43 -1.80
N VAL A 163 -6.80 -3.28 -0.84
CA VAL A 163 -5.55 -2.53 -0.97
C VAL A 163 -4.38 -3.49 -0.94
N PHE A 164 -3.81 -3.77 -2.09
CA PHE A 164 -2.67 -4.66 -2.29
C PHE A 164 -1.38 -3.87 -2.09
N MET A 165 -0.60 -4.21 -1.07
CA MET A 165 0.60 -3.49 -0.66
C MET A 165 1.80 -4.43 -0.57
N SER A 166 2.74 -4.28 -1.49
CA SER A 166 3.99 -5.03 -1.50
C SER A 166 5.00 -4.47 -2.49
N SER A 167 6.28 -4.66 -2.22
CA SER A 167 7.35 -4.45 -3.20
C SER A 167 7.50 -5.64 -4.18
N LYS A 168 6.76 -6.73 -3.97
CA LYS A 168 6.74 -7.95 -4.78
C LYS A 168 5.33 -8.19 -5.31
N ASP A 169 5.22 -9.05 -6.32
CA ASP A 169 3.91 -9.45 -6.83
C ASP A 169 3.16 -10.27 -5.77
N ILE A 170 1.87 -9.99 -5.64
CA ILE A 170 0.96 -10.64 -4.67
C ILE A 170 -0.32 -11.16 -5.32
N TYR A 171 -0.33 -11.22 -6.65
CA TYR A 171 -1.40 -11.76 -7.50
C TYR A 171 -0.82 -12.63 -8.60
#